data_2eba03364fb9a81b5c955dfe2bfd5d03
#
_entry.id   2eba03364fb9a81b5c955dfe2bfd5d03
#
_cell.length_a   1.000
_cell.length_b   1.000
_cell.length_c   1.000
_cell.angle_alpha   90.00
_cell.angle_beta   90.00
_cell.angle_gamma   90.00
#
_symmetry.space_group_name_H-M   'P 1'
#
loop_
_entity.id
_entity.type
_entity.pdbx_description
1 polymer ?
#
loop_
_entity_poly.entity_id
_entity_poly.type
_entity_poly.pdbx_seq_one_letter_code
_entity_poly.pdbx_strand_id
1 'polypeptide(L)'
;KAKKRPVVLVCTSGSAAAHHFPAVLEAKMSRVPLIILTADRPAELQFVGAPQTVDQTRFFGNFVNHFENLEAPHIQKQSQTENFWTYPRKVAQRAVLSAISPLSGPVQINVPLRDPLVPELKSENYEKGRSKHAFKFYEGQAQVILPFDEALLSGKTLILAGANFDKDYSEALLKLAEQLKAPILADPLSNLRNHNHPLVIDSYDAFLANNDLKTQLKADAILLFGQMPVSKRLQQFVAFNNEAEFIQVDPALDYRNPSLTTTTMVQSDVLPFASSIKKVNSDSSYLEKWQNAQEKMRQLLEKVTYEESPFEGRYVQELQKHLEALDAQLLVSNSMEIRYIDYWWKKADAKVRILGNRGVNGIDGTESTALGIATTGKPTVLLTGDLSMLHDLNGLIVGKTHELNLTIVLFNNDGGGIFHHLAQKGIPNFDYLFSTPHGLNFAGLAELTGLDYHLVSGYADFGQQFEASLHQSGIHLLEIKTDKDLSLALHQKYTTYEN
;
A
#
# COMPACT_ATOMS: atom_id res chain seq x y z
N LYS A 1 7.20 4.67 2.10
CA LYS A 1 6.48 3.82 3.08
C LYS A 1 7.46 3.17 4.10
N ALA A 2 8.43 2.37 3.64
CA ALA A 2 9.30 1.59 4.54
C ALA A 2 10.23 2.44 5.40
N LYS A 3 10.90 3.44 4.83
CA LYS A 3 11.88 4.29 5.54
C LYS A 3 11.31 5.60 6.10
N LYS A 4 10.04 5.91 5.85
CA LYS A 4 9.38 7.18 6.26
C LYS A 4 10.20 8.43 5.88
N ARG A 5 10.83 8.44 4.70
CA ARG A 5 11.65 9.53 4.16
C ARG A 5 11.23 9.84 2.73
N PRO A 6 11.29 11.10 2.28
CA PRO A 6 11.19 11.42 0.87
C PRO A 6 12.26 10.67 0.05
N VAL A 7 11.88 10.16 -1.09
CA VAL A 7 12.77 9.53 -2.07
C VAL A 7 12.93 10.50 -3.23
N VAL A 8 14.17 10.69 -3.70
CA VAL A 8 14.46 11.48 -4.88
C VAL A 8 14.60 10.55 -6.06
N LEU A 9 13.83 10.81 -7.11
CA LEU A 9 13.86 10.11 -8.38
C LEU A 9 14.40 11.08 -9.42
N VAL A 10 15.36 10.63 -10.24
CA VAL A 10 15.97 11.44 -11.29
C VAL A 10 15.81 10.72 -12.62
N CYS A 11 15.36 11.41 -13.66
CA CYS A 11 15.26 10.84 -14.99
C CYS A 11 15.73 11.84 -16.05
N THR A 12 16.08 11.31 -17.22
CA THR A 12 16.33 12.12 -18.41
C THR A 12 15.05 12.73 -18.95
N SER A 13 15.16 13.60 -19.96
CA SER A 13 14.01 14.26 -20.61
C SER A 13 13.21 13.33 -21.52
N GLY A 14 12.07 13.78 -21.99
CA GLY A 14 11.21 13.09 -22.93
C GLY A 14 10.33 12.02 -22.28
N SER A 15 10.16 10.86 -22.91
CA SER A 15 9.28 9.79 -22.44
C SER A 15 9.67 9.20 -21.09
N ALA A 16 10.92 9.35 -20.65
CA ALA A 16 11.38 8.86 -19.35
C ALA A 16 10.53 9.42 -18.20
N ALA A 17 10.15 10.70 -18.24
CA ALA A 17 9.29 11.31 -17.24
C ALA A 17 7.89 10.64 -17.21
N ALA A 18 7.34 10.25 -18.38
CA ALA A 18 6.04 9.62 -18.49
C ALA A 18 5.98 8.26 -17.81
N HIS A 19 7.05 7.49 -17.82
CA HIS A 19 7.11 6.17 -17.17
C HIS A 19 6.96 6.22 -15.65
N HIS A 20 7.17 7.38 -15.03
CA HIS A 20 6.96 7.56 -13.59
C HIS A 20 5.51 7.90 -13.20
N PHE A 21 4.62 8.17 -14.19
CA PHE A 21 3.27 8.63 -13.92
C PHE A 21 2.47 7.67 -13.03
N PRO A 22 2.46 6.34 -13.25
CA PRO A 22 1.77 5.41 -12.36
C PRO A 22 2.26 5.49 -10.89
N ALA A 23 3.58 5.57 -10.70
CA ALA A 23 4.17 5.70 -9.36
C ALA A 23 3.81 7.04 -8.69
N VAL A 24 3.68 8.13 -9.48
CA VAL A 24 3.24 9.44 -8.98
C VAL A 24 1.79 9.39 -8.54
N LEU A 25 0.90 8.73 -9.29
CA LEU A 25 -0.50 8.52 -8.92
C LEU A 25 -0.61 7.76 -7.59
N GLU A 26 0.07 6.62 -7.51
CA GLU A 26 0.09 5.80 -6.29
C GLU A 26 0.65 6.59 -5.09
N ALA A 27 1.75 7.33 -5.28
CA ALA A 27 2.35 8.16 -4.24
C ALA A 27 1.40 9.26 -3.76
N LYS A 28 0.67 9.92 -4.68
CA LYS A 28 -0.31 10.95 -4.33
C LYS A 28 -1.45 10.38 -3.50
N MET A 29 -2.06 9.31 -3.95
CA MET A 29 -3.24 8.71 -3.30
C MET A 29 -2.89 8.00 -2.00
N SER A 30 -1.68 7.44 -1.91
CA SER A 30 -1.14 6.82 -0.69
C SER A 30 -0.42 7.81 0.25
N ARG A 31 -0.36 9.10 -0.09
CA ARG A 31 0.33 10.14 0.71
C ARG A 31 1.80 9.77 0.98
N VAL A 32 2.51 9.33 -0.07
CA VAL A 32 3.92 8.96 0.00
C VAL A 32 4.78 10.11 -0.52
N PRO A 33 5.73 10.65 0.27
CA PRO A 33 6.58 11.74 -0.18
C PRO A 33 7.56 11.25 -1.26
N LEU A 34 7.51 11.89 -2.44
CA LEU A 34 8.34 11.59 -3.60
C LEU A 34 8.79 12.90 -4.25
N ILE A 35 10.07 13.05 -4.54
CA ILE A 35 10.62 14.22 -5.23
C ILE A 35 11.14 13.76 -6.59
N ILE A 36 10.53 14.24 -7.68
CA ILE A 36 10.86 13.86 -9.03
C ILE A 36 11.65 15.01 -9.68
N LEU A 37 12.91 14.74 -10.03
CA LEU A 37 13.77 15.63 -10.79
C LEU A 37 13.75 15.20 -12.27
N THR A 38 12.99 15.92 -13.09
CA THR A 38 12.90 15.65 -14.52
C THR A 38 13.92 16.55 -15.25
N ALA A 39 15.01 15.96 -15.77
CA ALA A 39 15.90 16.71 -16.64
C ALA A 39 15.16 17.15 -17.91
N ASP A 40 15.50 18.32 -18.46
CA ASP A 40 14.81 18.87 -19.61
C ASP A 40 15.77 19.60 -20.57
N ARG A 41 15.30 19.88 -21.76
CA ARG A 41 15.97 20.78 -22.71
C ARG A 41 15.74 22.25 -22.29
N PRO A 42 16.71 23.13 -22.57
CA PRO A 42 16.52 24.57 -22.29
C PRO A 42 15.49 25.20 -23.24
N ALA A 43 15.04 26.39 -22.88
CA ALA A 43 13.92 27.07 -23.54
C ALA A 43 14.12 27.22 -25.06
N GLU A 44 15.33 27.48 -25.53
CA GLU A 44 15.67 27.63 -26.93
C GLU A 44 15.54 26.35 -27.78
N LEU A 45 15.44 25.18 -27.15
CA LEU A 45 15.20 23.90 -27.80
C LEU A 45 13.79 23.38 -27.68
N GLN A 46 12.91 24.12 -26.99
CA GLN A 46 11.51 23.75 -26.86
C GLN A 46 10.73 24.11 -28.15
N PHE A 47 9.80 23.22 -28.54
CA PHE A 47 8.87 23.41 -29.67
C PHE A 47 9.52 23.59 -31.06
N VAL A 48 10.79 23.20 -31.21
CA VAL A 48 11.56 23.28 -32.48
C VAL A 48 11.91 21.93 -33.07
N GLY A 49 11.29 20.85 -32.56
CA GLY A 49 11.57 19.48 -33.04
C GLY A 49 12.90 18.91 -32.52
N ALA A 50 13.46 19.46 -31.44
CA ALA A 50 14.67 18.92 -30.84
C ALA A 50 14.46 17.49 -30.34
N PRO A 51 15.43 16.57 -30.52
CA PRO A 51 15.30 15.19 -30.10
C PRO A 51 15.04 15.06 -28.57
N GLN A 52 14.19 14.11 -28.18
CA GLN A 52 13.91 13.77 -26.77
C GLN A 52 13.38 15.00 -25.98
N THR A 53 12.60 15.85 -26.65
CA THR A 53 12.01 17.07 -26.09
C THR A 53 10.50 16.98 -26.11
N VAL A 54 9.90 17.27 -24.99
CA VAL A 54 8.44 17.34 -24.77
C VAL A 54 8.19 18.40 -23.70
N ASP A 55 7.04 19.07 -23.73
CA ASP A 55 6.69 20.00 -22.66
C ASP A 55 6.53 19.26 -21.34
N GLN A 56 7.51 19.48 -20.45
CA GLN A 56 7.53 18.88 -19.11
C GLN A 56 7.01 19.84 -18.03
N THR A 57 6.47 20.99 -18.44
CA THR A 57 5.87 21.96 -17.53
C THR A 57 4.62 21.36 -16.90
N ARG A 58 4.63 21.21 -15.56
CA ARG A 58 3.52 20.58 -14.80
C ARG A 58 3.12 19.21 -15.36
N PHE A 59 4.10 18.42 -15.77
CA PHE A 59 3.90 17.17 -16.48
C PHE A 59 2.94 16.20 -15.77
N PHE A 60 2.99 16.16 -14.44
CA PHE A 60 2.12 15.33 -13.62
C PHE A 60 0.82 16.04 -13.19
N GLY A 61 0.54 17.21 -13.69
CA GLY A 61 -0.70 17.97 -13.44
C GLY A 61 -1.00 18.13 -11.94
N ASN A 62 -2.22 17.79 -11.55
CA ASN A 62 -2.71 17.92 -10.18
C ASN A 62 -2.27 16.78 -9.25
N PHE A 63 -1.51 15.81 -9.75
CA PHE A 63 -1.04 14.67 -8.97
C PHE A 63 0.25 14.94 -8.19
N VAL A 64 0.80 16.17 -8.27
CA VAL A 64 1.91 16.62 -7.44
C VAL A 64 1.47 17.74 -6.49
N ASN A 65 2.05 17.76 -5.28
CA ASN A 65 1.79 18.82 -4.31
C ASN A 65 2.42 20.16 -4.70
N HIS A 66 3.52 20.09 -5.43
CA HIS A 66 4.27 21.27 -5.86
C HIS A 66 4.99 20.98 -7.18
N PHE A 67 5.06 22.02 -8.01
CA PHE A 67 5.86 22.02 -9.24
C PHE A 67 6.75 23.26 -9.28
N GLU A 68 8.00 23.09 -9.69
CA GLU A 68 8.89 24.21 -9.98
C GLU A 68 9.78 23.89 -11.19
N ASN A 69 9.95 24.89 -12.06
CA ASN A 69 10.86 24.82 -13.19
C ASN A 69 12.12 25.62 -12.85
N LEU A 70 13.27 24.97 -12.83
CA LEU A 70 14.55 25.65 -12.63
C LEU A 70 14.94 26.43 -13.89
N GLU A 71 15.69 27.50 -13.69
CA GLU A 71 16.36 28.18 -14.79
C GLU A 71 17.58 27.36 -15.25
N ALA A 72 17.75 27.19 -16.57
CA ALA A 72 18.92 26.54 -17.12
C ALA A 72 20.19 27.35 -16.80
N PRO A 73 21.27 26.71 -16.32
CA PRO A 73 22.49 27.40 -15.94
C PRO A 73 23.10 28.20 -17.09
N HIS A 74 23.52 29.42 -16.82
CA HIS A 74 24.29 30.27 -17.75
C HIS A 74 25.75 30.34 -17.35
N ILE A 75 26.65 30.00 -18.26
CA ILE A 75 28.09 29.96 -18.00
C ILE A 75 28.72 31.36 -17.75
N GLN A 76 28.09 32.44 -18.21
CA GLN A 76 28.68 33.76 -18.29
C GLN A 76 28.53 34.67 -17.06
N LYS A 77 27.87 34.29 -16.01
CA LYS A 77 27.71 35.17 -14.83
C LYS A 77 28.53 34.72 -13.62
N GLN A 78 29.86 34.74 -13.74
CA GLN A 78 30.78 34.48 -12.64
C GLN A 78 30.68 35.50 -11.47
N SER A 79 30.16 36.70 -11.71
CA SER A 79 30.09 37.78 -10.70
C SER A 79 28.87 37.76 -9.74
N GLN A 80 27.93 36.81 -9.90
CA GLN A 80 26.76 36.64 -9.04
C GLN A 80 26.74 35.27 -8.35
N THR A 81 27.87 34.77 -7.96
CA THR A 81 28.07 33.40 -7.47
C THR A 81 27.28 33.01 -6.26
N GLU A 82 27.00 33.90 -5.30
CA GLU A 82 26.24 33.55 -4.10
C GLU A 82 24.75 33.31 -4.38
N ASN A 83 24.10 34.11 -5.21
CA ASN A 83 22.70 33.95 -5.56
C ASN A 83 22.46 32.73 -6.46
N PHE A 84 23.42 32.35 -7.31
CA PHE A 84 23.34 31.22 -8.18
C PHE A 84 23.17 29.88 -7.42
N TRP A 85 23.92 29.71 -6.33
CA TRP A 85 23.84 28.51 -5.49
C TRP A 85 22.70 28.58 -4.47
N THR A 86 22.26 29.77 -4.12
CA THR A 86 21.20 29.98 -3.11
C THR A 86 19.84 29.55 -3.65
N TYR A 87 19.52 29.88 -4.92
CA TYR A 87 18.22 29.56 -5.51
C TYR A 87 17.93 28.06 -5.57
N PRO A 88 18.77 27.18 -6.18
CA PRO A 88 18.53 25.75 -6.21
C PRO A 88 18.41 25.12 -4.80
N ARG A 89 19.18 25.62 -3.82
CA ARG A 89 19.05 25.17 -2.43
C ARG A 89 17.68 25.51 -1.83
N LYS A 90 17.16 26.69 -2.14
CA LYS A 90 15.81 27.09 -1.69
C LYS A 90 14.73 26.28 -2.37
N VAL A 91 14.88 25.97 -3.65
CA VAL A 91 14.00 25.05 -4.37
C VAL A 91 14.02 23.67 -3.72
N ALA A 92 15.20 23.12 -3.44
CA ALA A 92 15.32 21.82 -2.75
C ALA A 92 14.64 21.84 -1.37
N GLN A 93 14.78 22.91 -0.59
CA GLN A 93 14.11 23.07 0.68
C GLN A 93 12.59 23.08 0.53
N ARG A 94 12.05 23.87 -0.42
CA ARG A 94 10.61 23.90 -0.71
C ARG A 94 10.11 22.54 -1.17
N ALA A 95 10.85 21.87 -2.05
CA ALA A 95 10.49 20.54 -2.54
C ALA A 95 10.35 19.53 -1.40
N VAL A 96 11.30 19.50 -0.48
CA VAL A 96 11.23 18.63 0.71
C VAL A 96 10.02 18.99 1.57
N LEU A 97 9.83 20.28 1.92
CA LEU A 97 8.72 20.72 2.75
C LEU A 97 7.37 20.37 2.09
N SER A 98 7.19 20.67 0.80
CA SER A 98 5.94 20.38 0.08
C SER A 98 5.71 18.88 -0.11
N ALA A 99 6.77 18.05 -0.08
CA ALA A 99 6.63 16.61 -0.14
C ALA A 99 6.17 15.99 1.19
N ILE A 100 6.42 16.65 2.32
CA ILE A 100 6.12 16.09 3.65
C ILE A 100 4.98 16.79 4.40
N SER A 101 4.71 18.07 4.10
CA SER A 101 3.76 18.88 4.87
C SER A 101 2.94 19.82 3.96
N PRO A 102 1.66 20.14 4.30
CA PRO A 102 0.89 19.61 5.42
C PRO A 102 0.41 18.19 5.18
N LEU A 103 0.36 17.73 3.92
CA LEU A 103 0.00 16.39 3.51
C LEU A 103 1.09 15.83 2.62
N SER A 104 1.65 14.69 3.03
CA SER A 104 2.71 14.03 2.25
C SER A 104 2.24 13.66 0.84
N GLY A 105 3.15 13.80 -0.13
CA GLY A 105 2.85 13.50 -1.53
C GLY A 105 4.01 13.80 -2.47
N PRO A 106 3.84 13.56 -3.78
CA PRO A 106 4.88 13.80 -4.76
C PRO A 106 5.04 15.29 -5.11
N VAL A 107 6.27 15.63 -5.53
CA VAL A 107 6.68 16.98 -5.98
C VAL A 107 7.49 16.81 -7.26
N GLN A 108 7.27 17.67 -8.26
CA GLN A 108 8.06 17.72 -9.49
C GLN A 108 8.96 18.96 -9.52
N ILE A 109 10.23 18.77 -9.78
CA ILE A 109 11.19 19.84 -10.13
C ILE A 109 11.70 19.55 -11.53
N ASN A 110 11.40 20.43 -12.49
CA ASN A 110 11.91 20.35 -13.83
C ASN A 110 13.27 21.04 -13.91
N VAL A 111 14.27 20.39 -14.51
CA VAL A 111 15.68 20.80 -14.48
C VAL A 111 16.19 20.94 -15.91
N PRO A 112 15.97 22.08 -16.57
CA PRO A 112 16.52 22.31 -17.90
C PRO A 112 18.06 22.46 -17.85
N LEU A 113 18.74 21.81 -18.80
CA LEU A 113 20.20 21.77 -18.88
C LEU A 113 20.65 22.19 -20.28
N ARG A 114 21.83 22.87 -20.36
CA ARG A 114 22.51 23.27 -21.62
C ARG A 114 23.81 22.51 -21.78
N ASP A 115 24.22 22.38 -23.02
CA ASP A 115 25.59 21.92 -23.35
C ASP A 115 26.64 22.88 -22.79
N PRO A 116 27.81 22.36 -22.35
CA PRO A 116 28.15 20.94 -22.25
C PRO A 116 27.48 20.25 -21.06
N LEU A 117 26.94 19.05 -21.30
CA LEU A 117 26.21 18.29 -20.25
C LEU A 117 27.15 17.52 -19.31
N VAL A 118 28.40 17.32 -19.71
CA VAL A 118 29.40 16.63 -18.89
C VAL A 118 29.91 17.57 -17.80
N PRO A 119 29.71 17.23 -16.50
CA PRO A 119 30.14 18.09 -15.41
C PRO A 119 31.67 18.06 -15.24
N GLU A 120 32.26 19.18 -14.84
CA GLU A 120 33.65 19.25 -14.41
C GLU A 120 33.82 18.63 -13.02
N LEU A 121 34.09 17.33 -12.96
CA LEU A 121 34.12 16.56 -11.68
C LEU A 121 35.20 17.06 -10.69
N LYS A 122 36.25 17.77 -11.16
CA LYS A 122 37.31 18.35 -10.31
C LYS A 122 37.00 19.78 -9.85
N SER A 123 35.85 20.33 -10.20
CA SER A 123 35.51 21.72 -9.86
C SER A 123 35.24 21.86 -8.36
N GLU A 124 35.83 22.85 -7.69
CA GLU A 124 35.52 23.25 -6.31
C GLU A 124 34.09 23.78 -6.16
N ASN A 125 33.38 24.01 -7.26
CA ASN A 125 32.01 24.53 -7.24
C ASN A 125 31.03 23.64 -6.48
N TYR A 126 31.25 22.34 -6.44
CA TYR A 126 30.39 21.42 -5.68
C TYR A 126 30.40 21.71 -4.17
N GLU A 127 31.59 22.04 -3.62
CA GLU A 127 31.71 22.42 -2.20
C GLU A 127 31.09 23.80 -1.93
N LYS A 128 31.19 24.75 -2.87
CA LYS A 128 30.55 26.07 -2.78
C LYS A 128 29.01 25.96 -2.72
N GLY A 129 28.44 24.90 -3.30
CA GLY A 129 27.00 24.61 -3.24
C GLY A 129 26.52 24.20 -1.86
N ARG A 130 27.40 23.73 -0.96
CA ARG A 130 27.02 23.34 0.40
C ARG A 130 26.69 24.55 1.26
N SER A 131 25.61 24.45 2.02
CA SER A 131 25.28 25.47 3.04
C SER A 131 26.18 25.30 4.26
N LYS A 132 26.69 26.40 4.80
CA LYS A 132 27.42 26.42 6.09
C LYS A 132 26.53 26.00 7.27
N HIS A 133 25.21 26.18 7.14
CA HIS A 133 24.22 25.83 8.15
C HIS A 133 23.19 24.87 7.53
N ALA A 134 22.92 23.77 8.22
CA ALA A 134 21.84 22.87 7.85
C ALA A 134 20.49 23.58 8.00
N PHE A 135 19.60 23.39 7.02
CA PHE A 135 18.21 23.81 7.17
C PHE A 135 17.55 22.96 8.25
N LYS A 136 16.91 23.60 9.20
CA LYS A 136 16.18 22.94 10.28
C LYS A 136 14.70 23.23 10.10
N PHE A 137 13.89 22.20 10.17
CA PHE A 137 12.43 22.25 10.21
C PHE A 137 11.97 21.69 11.55
N TYR A 138 11.10 22.42 12.22
CA TYR A 138 10.48 22.00 13.47
C TYR A 138 8.98 21.96 13.23
N GLU A 139 8.39 20.78 13.37
CA GLU A 139 6.95 20.59 13.34
C GLU A 139 6.42 20.63 14.77
N GLY A 140 5.58 21.60 15.05
CA GLY A 140 4.90 21.72 16.34
C GLY A 140 3.60 20.92 16.32
N GLN A 141 3.32 20.16 17.37
CA GLN A 141 1.98 19.64 17.60
C GLN A 141 1.16 20.73 18.31
N ALA A 142 0.14 21.25 17.66
CA ALA A 142 -0.86 22.05 18.34
C ALA A 142 -1.61 21.14 19.33
N GLN A 143 -1.76 21.55 20.59
CA GLN A 143 -2.75 20.93 21.47
C GLN A 143 -4.13 21.25 20.89
N VAL A 144 -4.71 20.32 20.17
CA VAL A 144 -6.04 20.48 19.58
C VAL A 144 -7.05 20.08 20.65
N ILE A 145 -7.79 21.05 21.18
CA ILE A 145 -9.05 20.78 21.87
C ILE A 145 -10.06 20.56 20.75
N LEU A 146 -10.43 19.30 20.52
CA LEU A 146 -11.49 18.97 19.57
C LEU A 146 -12.82 19.16 20.30
N PRO A 147 -13.66 20.10 19.87
CA PRO A 147 -15.02 20.25 20.38
C PRO A 147 -15.93 19.17 19.76
N PHE A 148 -15.52 17.90 19.83
CA PHE A 148 -16.26 16.78 19.28
C PHE A 148 -17.37 16.38 20.24
N ASP A 149 -18.56 16.17 19.72
CA ASP A 149 -19.69 15.69 20.49
C ASP A 149 -19.58 14.17 20.73
N GLU A 150 -19.06 13.80 21.90
CA GLU A 150 -18.88 12.38 22.28
C GLU A 150 -20.22 11.62 22.37
N ALA A 151 -21.37 12.30 22.47
CA ALA A 151 -22.68 11.65 22.48
C ALA A 151 -22.96 10.89 21.17
N LEU A 152 -22.37 11.31 20.05
CA LEU A 152 -22.45 10.60 18.77
C LEU A 152 -21.88 9.18 18.81
N LEU A 153 -21.03 8.86 19.79
CA LEU A 153 -20.42 7.54 19.98
C LEU A 153 -21.18 6.69 21.03
N SER A 154 -22.32 7.17 21.52
CA SER A 154 -23.12 6.42 22.49
C SER A 154 -23.85 5.26 21.82
N GLY A 155 -23.92 4.12 22.50
CA GLY A 155 -24.59 2.91 21.99
C GLY A 155 -23.64 1.94 21.29
N LYS A 156 -24.00 1.50 20.09
CA LYS A 156 -23.28 0.49 19.29
C LYS A 156 -22.27 1.18 18.38
N THR A 157 -21.05 1.33 18.81
CA THR A 157 -19.99 1.91 17.99
C THR A 157 -19.14 0.85 17.31
N LEU A 158 -18.84 1.05 16.02
CA LEU A 158 -17.99 0.21 15.20
C LEU A 158 -16.78 1.01 14.72
N ILE A 159 -15.57 0.45 14.80
CA ILE A 159 -14.34 1.07 14.30
C ILE A 159 -13.89 0.34 13.04
N LEU A 160 -13.65 1.09 11.96
CA LEU A 160 -13.04 0.63 10.72
C LEU A 160 -11.60 1.12 10.68
N ALA A 161 -10.65 0.18 10.68
CA ALA A 161 -9.24 0.48 10.66
C ALA A 161 -8.65 0.10 9.29
N GLY A 162 -8.44 1.08 8.44
CA GLY A 162 -7.83 0.91 7.12
C GLY A 162 -6.31 1.03 7.14
N ALA A 163 -5.72 1.01 5.93
CA ALA A 163 -4.28 1.18 5.77
C ALA A 163 -3.79 2.48 6.40
N ASN A 164 -2.80 2.38 7.28
CA ASN A 164 -2.12 3.51 7.92
C ASN A 164 -0.66 3.17 8.20
N PHE A 165 0.20 4.18 8.21
CA PHE A 165 1.64 4.03 8.41
C PHE A 165 2.17 4.77 9.64
N ASP A 166 1.28 5.37 10.46
CA ASP A 166 1.67 6.09 11.66
C ASP A 166 2.12 5.13 12.75
N LYS A 167 3.15 5.52 13.50
CA LYS A 167 3.79 4.65 14.49
C LYS A 167 2.84 4.26 15.62
N ASP A 168 2.02 5.20 16.05
CA ASP A 168 1.17 5.06 17.23
C ASP A 168 -0.29 4.69 16.88
N TYR A 169 -0.55 4.35 15.60
CA TYR A 169 -1.88 4.07 15.09
C TYR A 169 -2.56 2.90 15.81
N SER A 170 -1.87 1.77 15.90
CA SER A 170 -2.45 0.56 16.49
C SER A 170 -2.75 0.75 17.97
N GLU A 171 -1.80 1.31 18.73
CA GLU A 171 -1.97 1.53 20.16
C GLU A 171 -3.10 2.53 20.47
N ALA A 172 -3.17 3.63 19.70
CA ALA A 172 -4.23 4.63 19.84
C ALA A 172 -5.62 4.04 19.56
N LEU A 173 -5.77 3.21 18.52
CA LEU A 173 -7.04 2.57 18.20
C LEU A 173 -7.45 1.49 19.19
N LEU A 174 -6.52 0.67 19.65
CA LEU A 174 -6.82 -0.33 20.67
C LEU A 174 -7.33 0.34 21.95
N LYS A 175 -6.66 1.40 22.41
CA LYS A 175 -7.07 2.16 23.58
C LYS A 175 -8.45 2.81 23.41
N LEU A 176 -8.72 3.41 22.23
CA LEU A 176 -10.03 3.99 21.92
C LEU A 176 -11.10 2.91 21.92
N ALA A 177 -10.84 1.77 21.31
CA ALA A 177 -11.76 0.65 21.25
C ALA A 177 -12.09 0.06 22.64
N GLU A 178 -11.11 0.01 23.55
CA GLU A 178 -11.33 -0.38 24.94
C GLU A 178 -12.26 0.59 25.67
N GLN A 179 -12.04 1.91 25.49
CA GLN A 179 -12.90 2.95 26.06
C GLN A 179 -14.34 2.86 25.56
N LEU A 180 -14.51 2.60 24.26
CA LEU A 180 -15.80 2.51 23.59
C LEU A 180 -16.42 1.12 23.68
N LYS A 181 -15.71 0.10 24.16
CA LYS A 181 -16.08 -1.32 24.07
C LYS A 181 -16.51 -1.70 22.65
N ALA A 182 -15.79 -1.17 21.64
CA ALA A 182 -16.14 -1.25 20.25
C ALA A 182 -15.30 -2.31 19.52
N PRO A 183 -15.88 -3.12 18.62
CA PRO A 183 -15.11 -3.96 17.73
C PRO A 183 -14.35 -3.12 16.71
N ILE A 184 -13.13 -3.55 16.36
CA ILE A 184 -12.31 -2.97 15.30
C ILE A 184 -12.27 -3.92 14.11
N LEU A 185 -12.84 -3.52 12.97
CA LEU A 185 -12.68 -4.26 11.72
C LEU A 185 -11.34 -3.87 11.11
N ALA A 186 -10.36 -4.75 11.22
CA ALA A 186 -8.97 -4.47 10.87
C ALA A 186 -8.66 -4.92 9.44
N ASP A 187 -8.41 -3.97 8.54
CA ASP A 187 -7.78 -4.26 7.25
C ASP A 187 -6.38 -4.87 7.46
N PRO A 188 -5.92 -5.82 6.64
CA PRO A 188 -4.55 -6.36 6.76
C PRO A 188 -3.48 -5.28 6.77
N LEU A 189 -3.65 -4.22 5.97
CA LEU A 189 -2.68 -3.12 5.86
C LEU A 189 -2.74 -2.12 7.02
N SER A 190 -3.72 -2.25 7.91
CA SER A 190 -3.74 -1.50 9.18
C SER A 190 -2.64 -1.95 10.14
N ASN A 191 -2.13 -3.16 9.93
CA ASN A 191 -1.22 -3.87 10.84
C ASN A 191 -1.76 -4.10 12.26
N LEU A 192 -3.05 -3.85 12.50
CA LEU A 192 -3.74 -4.18 13.75
C LEU A 192 -3.88 -5.69 13.96
N ARG A 193 -3.85 -6.47 12.86
CA ARG A 193 -3.84 -7.94 12.95
C ARG A 193 -2.55 -8.52 13.55
N ASN A 194 -1.52 -7.68 13.75
CA ASN A 194 -0.31 -8.03 14.50
C ASN A 194 -0.51 -7.99 16.03
N HIS A 195 -1.73 -7.79 16.49
CA HIS A 195 -2.13 -7.83 17.89
C HIS A 195 -3.23 -8.87 18.07
N ASN A 196 -2.94 -9.92 18.86
CA ASN A 196 -3.95 -10.91 19.21
C ASN A 196 -4.91 -10.36 20.28
N HIS A 197 -5.63 -9.29 19.92
CA HIS A 197 -6.50 -8.56 20.83
C HIS A 197 -7.98 -8.93 20.60
N PRO A 198 -8.79 -9.11 21.66
CA PRO A 198 -10.19 -9.55 21.51
C PRO A 198 -11.09 -8.54 20.78
N LEU A 199 -10.73 -7.24 20.79
CA LEU A 199 -11.48 -6.21 20.06
C LEU A 199 -11.18 -6.20 18.55
N VAL A 200 -10.09 -6.84 18.11
CA VAL A 200 -9.73 -6.92 16.69
C VAL A 200 -10.53 -8.03 16.01
N ILE A 201 -11.28 -7.66 15.00
CA ILE A 201 -12.07 -8.54 14.14
C ILE A 201 -11.40 -8.59 12.77
N ASP A 202 -11.03 -9.77 12.29
CA ASP A 202 -10.26 -9.97 11.05
C ASP A 202 -10.93 -10.86 10.01
N SER A 203 -12.01 -11.58 10.38
CA SER A 203 -12.74 -12.48 9.48
C SER A 203 -14.08 -11.90 9.00
N TYR A 204 -14.27 -10.58 9.15
CA TYR A 204 -15.54 -9.89 8.91
C TYR A 204 -16.02 -9.99 7.45
N ASP A 205 -15.14 -9.99 6.46
CA ASP A 205 -15.59 -10.09 5.07
C ASP A 205 -16.36 -11.38 4.84
N ALA A 206 -15.90 -12.50 5.36
CA ALA A 206 -16.53 -13.80 5.18
C ALA A 206 -17.95 -13.83 5.79
N PHE A 207 -18.11 -13.48 7.06
CA PHE A 207 -19.42 -13.60 7.72
C PHE A 207 -20.39 -12.46 7.37
N LEU A 208 -19.92 -11.31 6.89
CA LEU A 208 -20.78 -10.25 6.35
C LEU A 208 -21.48 -10.61 5.03
N ALA A 209 -21.22 -11.80 4.47
CA ALA A 209 -22.04 -12.36 3.40
C ALA A 209 -23.46 -12.73 3.88
N ASN A 210 -23.63 -13.06 5.17
CA ASN A 210 -24.90 -13.47 5.75
C ASN A 210 -25.79 -12.25 6.04
N ASN A 211 -26.98 -12.19 5.43
CA ASN A 211 -27.88 -11.03 5.53
C ASN A 211 -28.53 -10.89 6.92
N ASP A 212 -28.85 -12.01 7.59
CA ASP A 212 -29.45 -11.98 8.92
C ASP A 212 -28.43 -11.44 9.93
N LEU A 213 -27.20 -11.90 9.82
CA LEU A 213 -26.11 -11.43 10.66
C LEU A 213 -25.81 -9.94 10.43
N LYS A 214 -25.79 -9.46 9.18
CA LYS A 214 -25.66 -8.01 8.88
C LYS A 214 -26.69 -7.18 9.62
N THR A 215 -27.94 -7.64 9.68
CA THR A 215 -29.01 -6.92 10.39
C THR A 215 -28.75 -6.86 11.89
N GLN A 216 -28.27 -7.96 12.48
CA GLN A 216 -27.97 -8.04 13.92
C GLN A 216 -26.73 -7.21 14.32
N LEU A 217 -25.82 -6.99 13.38
CA LEU A 217 -24.55 -6.29 13.56
C LEU A 217 -24.60 -4.79 13.20
N LYS A 218 -25.78 -4.23 12.91
CA LYS A 218 -25.92 -2.78 12.68
C LYS A 218 -25.37 -1.96 13.85
N ALA A 219 -24.62 -0.93 13.52
CA ALA A 219 -24.07 0.05 14.45
C ALA A 219 -24.95 1.31 14.54
N ASP A 220 -24.87 2.04 15.63
CA ASP A 220 -25.43 3.38 15.76
C ASP A 220 -24.41 4.44 15.29
N ALA A 221 -23.12 4.17 15.47
CA ALA A 221 -22.02 4.99 14.98
C ALA A 221 -20.91 4.15 14.34
N ILE A 222 -20.31 4.64 13.27
CA ILE A 222 -19.16 4.02 12.58
C ILE A 222 -18.01 5.03 12.51
N LEU A 223 -16.87 4.69 13.05
CA LEU A 223 -15.64 5.48 12.97
C LEU A 223 -14.72 4.91 11.89
N LEU A 224 -14.30 5.71 10.92
CA LEU A 224 -13.32 5.33 9.92
C LEU A 224 -11.99 6.04 10.16
N PHE A 225 -10.92 5.25 10.27
CA PHE A 225 -9.54 5.71 10.33
C PHE A 225 -8.72 5.15 9.16
N GLY A 226 -7.98 6.01 8.48
CA GLY A 226 -7.18 5.62 7.30
C GLY A 226 -8.04 5.43 6.05
N GLN A 227 -7.61 4.53 5.17
CA GLN A 227 -8.38 4.20 3.97
C GLN A 227 -9.53 3.23 4.28
N MET A 228 -10.58 3.25 3.44
CA MET A 228 -11.61 2.21 3.53
C MET A 228 -10.96 0.83 3.35
N PRO A 229 -11.25 -0.14 4.25
CA PRO A 229 -10.75 -1.50 4.11
C PRO A 229 -11.05 -2.14 2.75
N VAL A 230 -10.21 -3.10 2.33
CA VAL A 230 -10.31 -3.76 1.02
C VAL A 230 -11.62 -4.50 0.79
N SER A 231 -12.27 -4.94 1.87
CA SER A 231 -13.48 -5.76 1.84
C SER A 231 -14.65 -5.06 1.14
N LYS A 232 -15.12 -5.68 0.04
CA LYS A 232 -16.32 -5.21 -0.67
C LYS A 232 -17.60 -5.45 0.17
N ARG A 233 -17.66 -6.55 0.91
CA ARG A 233 -18.81 -6.87 1.78
C ARG A 233 -18.95 -5.90 2.93
N LEU A 234 -17.82 -5.42 3.47
CA LEU A 234 -17.81 -4.34 4.44
C LEU A 234 -18.36 -3.04 3.85
N GLN A 235 -17.93 -2.66 2.64
CA GLN A 235 -18.48 -1.47 1.97
C GLN A 235 -20.00 -1.59 1.76
N GLN A 236 -20.47 -2.77 1.36
CA GLN A 236 -21.92 -3.06 1.26
C GLN A 236 -22.62 -3.01 2.61
N PHE A 237 -21.98 -3.48 3.68
CA PHE A 237 -22.51 -3.40 5.04
C PHE A 237 -22.62 -1.94 5.51
N VAL A 238 -21.62 -1.11 5.24
CA VAL A 238 -21.63 0.33 5.54
C VAL A 238 -22.80 1.01 4.79
N ALA A 239 -22.96 0.73 3.51
CA ALA A 239 -24.07 1.27 2.71
C ALA A 239 -25.46 0.79 3.21
N PHE A 240 -25.55 -0.46 3.68
CA PHE A 240 -26.76 -1.03 4.27
C PHE A 240 -27.09 -0.42 5.65
N ASN A 241 -26.06 0.01 6.39
CA ASN A 241 -26.18 0.65 7.69
C ASN A 241 -26.20 2.19 7.60
N ASN A 242 -26.93 2.72 6.64
CA ASN A 242 -26.98 4.14 6.27
C ASN A 242 -27.66 5.06 7.28
N GLU A 243 -28.28 4.51 8.33
CA GLU A 243 -28.88 5.27 9.43
C GLU A 243 -27.84 5.57 10.55
N ALA A 244 -26.69 4.90 10.53
CA ALA A 244 -25.63 5.14 11.49
C ALA A 244 -24.96 6.51 11.27
N GLU A 245 -24.54 7.15 12.35
CA GLU A 245 -23.61 8.27 12.27
C GLU A 245 -22.27 7.76 11.71
N PHE A 246 -21.86 8.22 10.53
CA PHE A 246 -20.60 7.81 9.93
C PHE A 246 -19.56 8.92 10.07
N ILE A 247 -18.61 8.71 10.96
CA ILE A 247 -17.58 9.68 11.35
C ILE A 247 -16.26 9.29 10.72
N GLN A 248 -15.76 10.10 9.83
CA GLN A 248 -14.44 9.93 9.25
C GLN A 248 -13.44 10.83 9.96
N VAL A 249 -12.38 10.23 10.51
CA VAL A 249 -11.26 10.94 11.14
C VAL A 249 -10.06 10.90 10.19
N ASP A 250 -9.68 12.06 9.66
CA ASP A 250 -8.59 12.18 8.68
C ASP A 250 -7.90 13.55 8.81
N PRO A 251 -6.54 13.62 8.81
CA PRO A 251 -5.83 14.89 8.95
C PRO A 251 -6.04 15.87 7.77
N ALA A 252 -6.49 15.37 6.61
CA ALA A 252 -6.58 16.15 5.38
C ALA A 252 -8.01 16.46 4.89
N LEU A 253 -9.04 15.96 5.53
CA LEU A 253 -10.44 16.07 5.11
C LEU A 253 -10.73 15.48 3.71
N ASP A 254 -9.90 14.56 3.22
CA ASP A 254 -10.21 13.82 1.99
C ASP A 254 -11.34 12.82 2.22
N TYR A 255 -12.32 12.78 1.35
CA TYR A 255 -13.35 11.73 1.41
C TYR A 255 -12.73 10.36 1.08
N ARG A 256 -12.85 9.42 2.04
CA ARG A 256 -12.31 8.06 1.93
C ARG A 256 -13.36 6.96 2.07
N ASN A 257 -14.63 7.35 2.08
CA ASN A 257 -15.76 6.45 2.16
C ASN A 257 -16.51 6.35 0.82
N PRO A 258 -16.25 5.31 0.00
CA PRO A 258 -16.92 5.13 -1.28
C PRO A 258 -18.41 4.77 -1.16
N SER A 259 -18.90 4.45 0.06
CA SER A 259 -20.31 4.20 0.31
C SER A 259 -21.16 5.48 0.39
N LEU A 260 -20.51 6.66 0.39
CA LEU A 260 -21.15 7.98 0.43
C LEU A 260 -22.06 8.22 1.66
N THR A 261 -21.78 7.55 2.76
CA THR A 261 -22.56 7.61 4.01
C THR A 261 -21.95 8.50 5.08
N THR A 262 -20.84 9.19 4.80
CA THR A 262 -20.18 10.07 5.77
C THR A 262 -21.09 11.23 6.17
N THR A 263 -21.39 11.34 7.45
CA THR A 263 -22.19 12.39 8.06
C THR A 263 -21.35 13.43 8.77
N THR A 264 -20.21 12.97 9.36
CA THR A 264 -19.31 13.82 10.14
C THR A 264 -17.87 13.65 9.69
N MET A 265 -17.16 14.77 9.48
CA MET A 265 -15.73 14.82 9.18
C MET A 265 -14.98 15.44 10.35
N VAL A 266 -13.96 14.75 10.85
CA VAL A 266 -13.09 15.23 11.91
C VAL A 266 -11.67 15.39 11.37
N GLN A 267 -11.19 16.61 11.31
CA GLN A 267 -9.80 16.88 10.90
C GLN A 267 -8.86 16.67 12.09
N SER A 268 -8.29 15.47 12.18
CA SER A 268 -7.35 15.10 13.25
C SER A 268 -6.52 13.89 12.86
N ASP A 269 -5.34 13.79 13.45
CA ASP A 269 -4.63 12.52 13.54
C ASP A 269 -5.34 11.59 14.54
N VAL A 270 -5.02 10.30 14.46
CA VAL A 270 -5.67 9.25 15.27
C VAL A 270 -5.42 9.44 16.75
N LEU A 271 -4.18 9.68 17.15
CA LEU A 271 -3.79 9.79 18.56
C LEU A 271 -4.43 10.99 19.28
N PRO A 272 -4.43 12.23 18.73
CA PRO A 272 -5.15 13.36 19.31
C PRO A 272 -6.66 13.10 19.43
N PHE A 273 -7.29 12.53 18.39
CA PHE A 273 -8.71 12.19 18.47
C PHE A 273 -8.99 11.17 19.57
N ALA A 274 -8.30 10.04 19.57
CA ALA A 274 -8.49 8.99 20.58
C ALA A 274 -8.28 9.51 22.01
N SER A 275 -7.30 10.41 22.20
CA SER A 275 -7.01 11.01 23.50
C SER A 275 -8.03 12.07 23.93
N SER A 276 -8.83 12.63 23.02
CA SER A 276 -9.88 13.59 23.32
C SER A 276 -11.14 12.95 23.87
N ILE A 277 -11.40 11.69 23.52
CA ILE A 277 -12.60 10.94 24.00
C ILE A 277 -12.42 10.54 25.46
N LYS A 278 -13.35 10.93 26.30
CA LYS A 278 -13.23 10.73 27.76
C LYS A 278 -14.11 9.61 28.27
N LYS A 279 -15.41 9.73 28.05
CA LYS A 279 -16.40 8.75 28.56
C LYS A 279 -17.63 8.71 27.69
N VAL A 280 -17.96 7.52 27.22
CA VAL A 280 -19.12 7.28 26.38
C VAL A 280 -19.95 6.12 26.96
N ASN A 281 -21.25 6.20 26.82
CA ASN A 281 -22.16 5.12 27.24
C ASN A 281 -22.25 4.09 26.10
N SER A 282 -21.49 3.00 26.22
CA SER A 282 -21.34 1.97 25.19
C SER A 282 -22.17 0.72 25.49
N ASP A 283 -22.67 0.08 24.43
CA ASP A 283 -23.37 -1.22 24.51
C ASP A 283 -22.34 -2.37 24.41
N SER A 284 -21.97 -2.96 25.53
CA SER A 284 -21.03 -4.09 25.57
C SER A 284 -21.55 -5.36 24.86
N SER A 285 -22.86 -5.55 24.77
CA SER A 285 -23.45 -6.71 24.09
C SER A 285 -23.21 -6.69 22.58
N TYR A 286 -22.96 -5.50 22.03
CA TYR A 286 -22.63 -5.32 20.63
C TYR A 286 -21.27 -5.95 20.24
N LEU A 287 -20.26 -5.75 21.08
CA LEU A 287 -18.95 -6.37 20.90
C LEU A 287 -19.04 -7.91 20.93
N GLU A 288 -19.80 -8.46 21.89
CA GLU A 288 -19.97 -9.91 22.02
C GLU A 288 -20.56 -10.54 20.74
N LYS A 289 -21.50 -9.87 20.07
CA LYS A 289 -22.06 -10.36 18.80
C LYS A 289 -20.99 -10.48 17.70
N TRP A 290 -20.11 -9.49 17.58
CA TRP A 290 -19.01 -9.52 16.63
C TRP A 290 -17.99 -10.61 16.95
N GLN A 291 -17.66 -10.77 18.23
CA GLN A 291 -16.73 -11.81 18.69
C GLN A 291 -17.29 -13.21 18.43
N ASN A 292 -18.58 -13.44 18.70
CA ASN A 292 -19.23 -14.71 18.44
C ASN A 292 -19.26 -15.05 16.93
N ALA A 293 -19.57 -14.05 16.08
CA ALA A 293 -19.54 -14.24 14.64
C ALA A 293 -18.13 -14.57 14.14
N GLN A 294 -17.12 -13.89 14.66
CA GLN A 294 -15.73 -14.16 14.33
C GLN A 294 -15.29 -15.56 14.75
N GLU A 295 -15.60 -15.97 15.97
CA GLU A 295 -15.22 -17.28 16.48
C GLU A 295 -15.79 -18.42 15.62
N LYS A 296 -17.07 -18.37 15.28
CA LYS A 296 -17.69 -19.33 14.35
C LYS A 296 -17.00 -19.33 12.99
N MET A 297 -16.69 -18.15 12.42
CA MET A 297 -16.06 -18.05 11.12
C MET A 297 -14.62 -18.58 11.15
N ARG A 298 -13.88 -18.30 12.21
CA ARG A 298 -12.51 -18.81 12.38
C ARG A 298 -12.45 -20.32 12.37
N GLN A 299 -13.36 -20.99 13.09
CA GLN A 299 -13.46 -22.46 13.09
C GLN A 299 -13.68 -23.03 11.69
N LEU A 300 -14.38 -22.30 10.82
CA LEU A 300 -14.55 -22.70 9.42
C LEU A 300 -13.27 -22.45 8.60
N LEU A 301 -12.69 -21.26 8.72
CA LEU A 301 -11.46 -20.87 8.00
C LEU A 301 -10.27 -21.75 8.39
N GLU A 302 -10.21 -22.27 9.62
CA GLU A 302 -9.15 -23.16 10.08
C GLU A 302 -9.18 -24.52 9.39
N LYS A 303 -10.33 -24.96 8.90
CA LYS A 303 -10.45 -26.23 8.15
C LYS A 303 -9.61 -26.23 6.86
N VAL A 304 -9.27 -25.05 6.33
CA VAL A 304 -8.36 -24.91 5.18
C VAL A 304 -7.00 -25.56 5.43
N THR A 305 -6.53 -25.63 6.67
CA THR A 305 -5.27 -26.27 7.01
C THR A 305 -5.23 -27.77 6.60
N TYR A 306 -6.40 -28.38 6.40
CA TYR A 306 -6.51 -29.78 5.99
C TYR A 306 -6.82 -29.95 4.50
N GLU A 307 -6.88 -28.86 3.72
CA GLU A 307 -7.12 -28.93 2.27
C GLU A 307 -5.85 -29.47 1.56
N GLU A 308 -5.97 -30.55 0.81
CA GLU A 308 -4.84 -31.17 0.13
C GLU A 308 -4.60 -30.62 -1.27
N SER A 309 -5.65 -30.12 -1.91
CA SER A 309 -5.56 -29.50 -3.23
C SER A 309 -4.78 -28.18 -3.17
N PRO A 310 -4.04 -27.79 -4.21
CA PRO A 310 -3.37 -26.50 -4.27
C PRO A 310 -4.37 -25.36 -4.14
N PHE A 311 -4.32 -24.65 -3.00
CA PHE A 311 -5.26 -23.56 -2.69
C PHE A 311 -4.53 -22.39 -2.04
N GLU A 312 -4.69 -21.22 -2.59
CA GLU A 312 -4.01 -19.98 -2.17
C GLU A 312 -4.26 -19.68 -0.69
N GLY A 313 -5.48 -19.93 -0.19
CA GLY A 313 -5.83 -19.70 1.22
C GLY A 313 -4.99 -20.53 2.19
N ARG A 314 -4.68 -21.78 1.86
CA ARG A 314 -3.78 -22.63 2.67
C ARG A 314 -2.34 -22.16 2.57
N TYR A 315 -1.86 -21.78 1.38
CA TYR A 315 -0.51 -21.22 1.22
C TYR A 315 -0.33 -19.92 2.01
N VAL A 316 -1.36 -19.07 2.10
CA VAL A 316 -1.32 -17.87 2.96
C VAL A 316 -1.19 -18.25 4.44
N GLN A 317 -1.89 -19.28 4.91
CA GLN A 317 -1.73 -19.75 6.29
C GLN A 317 -0.34 -20.33 6.56
N GLU A 318 0.22 -21.08 5.60
CA GLU A 318 1.61 -21.56 5.71
C GLU A 318 2.61 -20.37 5.71
N LEU A 319 2.42 -19.39 4.82
CA LEU A 319 3.21 -18.17 4.78
C LEU A 319 3.20 -17.43 6.13
N GLN A 320 2.02 -17.30 6.75
CA GLN A 320 1.90 -16.66 8.06
C GLN A 320 2.71 -17.37 9.13
N LYS A 321 2.66 -18.70 9.21
CA LYS A 321 3.41 -19.51 10.20
C LYS A 321 4.91 -19.22 10.14
N HIS A 322 5.47 -19.06 8.94
CA HIS A 322 6.89 -18.77 8.77
C HIS A 322 7.26 -17.32 9.07
N LEU A 323 6.33 -16.37 8.92
CA LEU A 323 6.60 -14.95 9.04
C LEU A 323 6.25 -14.34 10.40
N GLU A 324 5.28 -14.88 11.13
CA GLU A 324 4.74 -14.22 12.34
C GLU A 324 5.78 -13.97 13.44
N ALA A 325 6.79 -14.83 13.58
CA ALA A 325 7.86 -14.66 14.54
C ALA A 325 8.97 -13.69 14.07
N LEU A 326 9.01 -13.33 12.79
CA LEU A 326 10.08 -12.57 12.16
C LEU A 326 9.75 -11.07 12.10
N ASP A 327 10.77 -10.23 12.32
CA ASP A 327 10.69 -8.79 11.98
C ASP A 327 10.89 -8.61 10.47
N ALA A 328 9.89 -9.06 9.70
CA ALA A 328 9.89 -9.11 8.25
C ALA A 328 8.93 -8.10 7.62
N GLN A 329 9.01 -7.95 6.31
CA GLN A 329 8.12 -7.12 5.50
C GLN A 329 7.47 -7.98 4.42
N LEU A 330 6.14 -7.95 4.36
CA LEU A 330 5.34 -8.61 3.34
C LEU A 330 4.67 -7.57 2.46
N LEU A 331 5.10 -7.44 1.21
CA LEU A 331 4.34 -6.70 0.21
C LEU A 331 3.34 -7.63 -0.45
N VAL A 332 2.11 -7.18 -0.53
CA VAL A 332 1.02 -7.94 -1.15
C VAL A 332 0.53 -7.18 -2.38
N SER A 333 0.50 -7.84 -3.52
CA SER A 333 -0.03 -7.25 -4.75
C SER A 333 -1.55 -7.05 -4.68
N ASN A 334 -2.07 -6.25 -5.59
CA ASN A 334 -3.51 -6.10 -5.76
C ASN A 334 -4.13 -7.34 -6.40
N SER A 335 -5.41 -7.29 -6.77
CA SER A 335 -6.22 -8.40 -7.28
C SER A 335 -6.64 -9.37 -6.17
N MET A 336 -6.41 -10.67 -6.33
CA MET A 336 -6.84 -11.67 -5.33
C MET A 336 -5.88 -11.76 -4.14
N GLU A 337 -4.61 -11.46 -4.31
CA GLU A 337 -3.58 -11.65 -3.28
C GLU A 337 -3.89 -10.88 -1.99
N ILE A 338 -4.24 -9.60 -2.10
CA ILE A 338 -4.64 -8.81 -0.92
C ILE A 338 -5.94 -9.34 -0.29
N ARG A 339 -6.83 -9.94 -1.09
CA ARG A 339 -8.06 -10.57 -0.59
C ARG A 339 -7.78 -11.90 0.07
N TYR A 340 -6.84 -12.69 -0.45
CA TYR A 340 -6.40 -13.90 0.23
C TYR A 340 -5.77 -13.59 1.59
N ILE A 341 -4.99 -12.52 1.71
CA ILE A 341 -4.51 -12.06 3.02
C ILE A 341 -5.68 -11.60 3.90
N ASP A 342 -6.66 -10.89 3.37
CA ASP A 342 -7.82 -10.44 4.16
C ASP A 342 -8.63 -11.61 4.74
N TYR A 343 -8.79 -12.72 4.00
CA TYR A 343 -9.52 -13.91 4.46
C TYR A 343 -8.71 -14.82 5.37
N TRP A 344 -7.45 -15.11 5.00
CA TRP A 344 -6.71 -16.24 5.53
C TRP A 344 -5.61 -15.86 6.53
N TRP A 345 -5.19 -14.59 6.57
CA TRP A 345 -4.22 -14.08 7.52
C TRP A 345 -4.90 -13.71 8.83
N LYS A 346 -4.63 -14.52 9.88
CA LYS A 346 -5.25 -14.34 11.20
C LYS A 346 -4.52 -13.28 12.01
N LYS A 347 -5.23 -12.66 12.95
CA LYS A 347 -4.59 -11.85 13.99
C LYS A 347 -3.71 -12.73 14.88
N ALA A 348 -2.51 -12.29 15.14
CA ALA A 348 -1.53 -12.93 16.00
C ALA A 348 -0.61 -11.88 16.61
N ASP A 349 0.10 -12.20 17.67
CA ASP A 349 1.16 -11.31 18.17
C ASP A 349 2.38 -11.48 17.26
N ALA A 350 2.48 -10.64 16.24
CA ALA A 350 3.46 -10.74 15.16
C ALA A 350 4.22 -9.44 14.97
N LYS A 351 5.42 -9.54 14.36
CA LYS A 351 6.26 -8.39 14.02
C LYS A 351 6.30 -8.09 12.53
N VAL A 352 5.73 -8.96 11.71
CA VAL A 352 5.70 -8.79 10.26
C VAL A 352 4.89 -7.57 9.88
N ARG A 353 5.44 -6.73 9.01
CA ARG A 353 4.76 -5.56 8.48
C ARG A 353 4.15 -5.85 7.13
N ILE A 354 2.82 -5.79 7.03
CA ILE A 354 2.09 -5.99 5.77
C ILE A 354 1.95 -4.65 5.06
N LEU A 355 2.32 -4.62 3.78
CA LEU A 355 2.34 -3.44 2.92
C LEU A 355 1.59 -3.74 1.61
N GLY A 356 1.05 -2.71 0.96
CA GLY A 356 0.39 -2.82 -0.34
C GLY A 356 0.36 -1.49 -1.08
N ASN A 357 0.16 -1.53 -2.39
CA ASN A 357 -0.04 -0.36 -3.25
C ASN A 357 -1.55 -0.13 -3.44
N ARG A 358 -2.19 0.49 -2.44
CA ARG A 358 -3.64 0.68 -2.40
C ARG A 358 -4.11 2.11 -2.68
N GLY A 359 -3.24 2.96 -3.21
CA GLY A 359 -3.60 4.32 -3.63
C GLY A 359 -4.53 4.31 -4.83
N VAL A 360 -4.12 3.64 -5.90
CA VAL A 360 -4.89 3.48 -7.15
C VAL A 360 -5.13 2.02 -7.54
N ASN A 361 -4.66 1.08 -6.73
CA ASN A 361 -4.88 -0.36 -6.88
C ASN A 361 -4.33 -0.97 -8.19
N GLY A 362 -3.26 -0.40 -8.77
CA GLY A 362 -2.57 -0.95 -9.94
C GLY A 362 -1.84 -2.25 -9.63
N ILE A 363 -1.58 -3.05 -10.65
CA ILE A 363 -0.75 -4.26 -10.58
C ILE A 363 0.65 -4.04 -11.16
N ASP A 364 0.89 -2.87 -11.72
CA ASP A 364 2.18 -2.39 -12.21
C ASP A 364 3.10 -1.96 -11.05
N GLY A 365 4.41 -2.02 -11.25
CA GLY A 365 5.43 -1.57 -10.30
C GLY A 365 5.48 -2.35 -8.98
N THR A 366 4.93 -3.57 -8.93
CA THR A 366 4.83 -4.37 -7.71
C THR A 366 6.19 -4.93 -7.30
N GLU A 367 6.92 -5.53 -8.23
CA GLU A 367 8.26 -6.09 -8.01
C GLU A 367 9.26 -4.99 -7.66
N SER A 368 9.22 -3.87 -8.37
CA SER A 368 10.03 -2.69 -8.07
C SER A 368 9.75 -2.11 -6.68
N THR A 369 8.48 -2.13 -6.25
CA THR A 369 8.10 -1.72 -4.89
C THR A 369 8.69 -2.68 -3.85
N ALA A 370 8.62 -3.99 -4.07
CA ALA A 370 9.20 -5.00 -3.18
C ALA A 370 10.72 -4.85 -3.05
N LEU A 371 11.40 -4.63 -4.17
CA LEU A 371 12.84 -4.35 -4.18
C LEU A 371 13.19 -3.06 -3.43
N GLY A 372 12.37 -2.02 -3.60
CA GLY A 372 12.51 -0.79 -2.81
C GLY A 372 12.37 -1.04 -1.30
N ILE A 373 11.48 -1.93 -0.89
CA ILE A 373 11.32 -2.36 0.51
C ILE A 373 12.55 -3.16 0.96
N ALA A 374 13.06 -4.07 0.14
CA ALA A 374 14.24 -4.90 0.44
C ALA A 374 15.50 -4.07 0.75
N THR A 375 15.60 -2.82 0.25
CA THR A 375 16.70 -1.90 0.61
C THR A 375 16.75 -1.54 2.11
N THR A 376 15.78 -1.95 2.91
CA THR A 376 15.81 -1.79 4.37
C THR A 376 16.73 -2.77 5.07
N GLY A 377 17.11 -3.86 4.38
CA GLY A 377 17.92 -4.96 4.91
C GLY A 377 17.14 -5.96 5.78
N LYS A 378 15.82 -5.78 5.94
CA LYS A 378 14.95 -6.76 6.62
C LYS A 378 14.54 -7.87 5.65
N PRO A 379 14.26 -9.09 6.14
CA PRO A 379 13.61 -10.11 5.31
C PRO A 379 12.38 -9.53 4.61
N THR A 380 12.36 -9.61 3.30
CA THR A 380 11.31 -9.02 2.47
C THR A 380 10.70 -10.09 1.58
N VAL A 381 9.38 -10.19 1.64
CA VAL A 381 8.59 -11.13 0.85
C VAL A 381 7.61 -10.36 -0.01
N LEU A 382 7.46 -10.78 -1.25
CA LEU A 382 6.42 -10.35 -2.17
C LEU A 382 5.44 -11.50 -2.40
N LEU A 383 4.17 -11.28 -2.11
CA LEU A 383 3.08 -12.16 -2.54
C LEU A 383 2.42 -11.52 -3.77
N THR A 384 2.49 -12.19 -4.91
CA THR A 384 2.02 -11.64 -6.20
C THR A 384 1.32 -12.69 -7.06
N GLY A 385 0.51 -12.22 -8.01
CA GLY A 385 -0.09 -13.05 -9.06
C GLY A 385 0.71 -12.95 -10.36
N ASP A 386 0.43 -13.88 -11.28
CA ASP A 386 1.12 -14.00 -12.57
C ASP A 386 1.02 -12.74 -13.45
N LEU A 387 -0.18 -12.15 -13.59
CA LEU A 387 -0.35 -10.92 -14.36
C LEU A 387 0.35 -9.73 -13.71
N SER A 388 0.33 -9.63 -12.39
CA SER A 388 1.07 -8.58 -11.68
C SER A 388 2.58 -8.73 -11.92
N MET A 389 3.10 -9.96 -11.83
CA MET A 389 4.50 -10.27 -12.11
C MET A 389 4.89 -9.89 -13.54
N LEU A 390 4.04 -10.13 -14.53
CA LEU A 390 4.29 -9.79 -15.93
C LEU A 390 4.36 -8.28 -16.18
N HIS A 391 3.70 -7.47 -15.35
CA HIS A 391 3.67 -6.01 -15.51
C HIS A 391 4.95 -5.29 -15.06
N ASP A 392 5.85 -5.94 -14.30
CA ASP A 392 7.04 -5.29 -13.75
C ASP A 392 8.31 -6.18 -13.76
N LEU A 393 8.37 -7.14 -14.68
CA LEU A 393 9.49 -8.10 -14.80
C LEU A 393 10.86 -7.43 -14.87
N ASN A 394 10.95 -6.28 -15.52
CA ASN A 394 12.20 -5.53 -15.68
C ASN A 394 12.73 -4.99 -14.35
N GLY A 395 11.88 -4.81 -13.34
CA GLY A 395 12.30 -4.46 -11.98
C GLY A 395 13.29 -5.47 -11.38
N LEU A 396 13.19 -6.75 -11.72
CA LEU A 396 14.08 -7.81 -11.25
C LEU A 396 15.56 -7.57 -11.62
N ILE A 397 15.82 -6.90 -12.76
CA ILE A 397 17.19 -6.55 -13.19
C ILE A 397 17.82 -5.59 -12.18
N VAL A 398 17.05 -4.66 -11.63
CA VAL A 398 17.51 -3.73 -10.59
C VAL A 398 17.90 -4.49 -9.32
N GLY A 399 17.08 -5.47 -8.92
CA GLY A 399 17.35 -6.32 -7.76
C GLY A 399 18.68 -7.06 -7.89
N LYS A 400 18.95 -7.64 -9.06
CA LYS A 400 20.22 -8.29 -9.38
C LYS A 400 21.40 -7.32 -9.33
N THR A 401 21.26 -6.16 -9.99
CA THR A 401 22.33 -5.16 -10.07
C THR A 401 22.75 -4.61 -8.70
N HIS A 402 21.81 -4.55 -7.76
CA HIS A 402 22.03 -4.02 -6.41
C HIS A 402 22.12 -5.11 -5.34
N GLU A 403 22.23 -6.39 -5.73
CA GLU A 403 22.38 -7.53 -4.83
C GLU A 403 21.32 -7.55 -3.70
N LEU A 404 20.06 -7.25 -4.07
CA LEU A 404 18.95 -7.20 -3.11
C LEU A 404 18.41 -8.60 -2.82
N ASN A 405 18.03 -8.83 -1.56
CA ASN A 405 17.42 -10.09 -1.10
C ASN A 405 15.90 -9.95 -1.11
N LEU A 406 15.23 -10.81 -1.87
CA LEU A 406 13.77 -10.82 -2.00
C LEU A 406 13.26 -12.25 -2.22
N THR A 407 12.31 -12.68 -1.43
CA THR A 407 11.54 -13.91 -1.70
C THR A 407 10.22 -13.53 -2.37
N ILE A 408 9.95 -14.08 -3.55
CA ILE A 408 8.72 -13.89 -4.30
C ILE A 408 7.90 -15.17 -4.22
N VAL A 409 6.70 -15.09 -3.67
CA VAL A 409 5.67 -16.13 -3.70
C VAL A 409 4.69 -15.78 -4.80
N LEU A 410 4.73 -16.54 -5.89
CA LEU A 410 3.95 -16.30 -7.09
C LEU A 410 2.79 -17.30 -7.15
N PHE A 411 1.56 -16.81 -7.07
CA PHE A 411 0.37 -17.59 -7.44
C PHE A 411 0.15 -17.48 -8.95
N ASN A 412 0.40 -18.58 -9.65
CA ASN A 412 0.20 -18.69 -11.09
C ASN A 412 -1.06 -19.52 -11.36
N ASN A 413 -2.14 -18.83 -11.69
CA ASN A 413 -3.40 -19.43 -12.10
C ASN A 413 -3.68 -19.23 -13.60
N ASP A 414 -2.67 -18.84 -14.39
CA ASP A 414 -2.75 -18.57 -15.82
C ASP A 414 -3.75 -17.46 -16.18
N GLY A 415 -3.65 -16.30 -15.50
CA GLY A 415 -4.37 -15.09 -15.88
C GLY A 415 -5.22 -14.42 -14.80
N GLY A 416 -6.28 -13.73 -15.20
CA GLY A 416 -7.12 -12.88 -14.35
C GLY A 416 -8.10 -13.64 -13.46
N GLY A 417 -7.62 -14.39 -12.45
CA GLY A 417 -8.44 -15.17 -11.54
C GLY A 417 -9.53 -14.37 -10.81
N ILE A 418 -9.30 -13.10 -10.52
CA ILE A 418 -10.30 -12.24 -9.87
C ILE A 418 -11.61 -12.15 -10.64
N PHE A 419 -11.57 -12.18 -11.97
CA PHE A 419 -12.77 -12.05 -12.80
C PHE A 419 -13.68 -13.27 -12.71
N HIS A 420 -13.16 -14.43 -12.29
CA HIS A 420 -13.98 -15.61 -12.00
C HIS A 420 -14.88 -15.43 -10.77
N HIS A 421 -14.55 -14.50 -9.87
CA HIS A 421 -15.38 -14.13 -8.70
C HIS A 421 -16.40 -13.03 -9.00
N LEU A 422 -16.44 -12.50 -10.23
CA LEU A 422 -17.28 -11.36 -10.59
C LEU A 422 -18.39 -11.78 -11.57
N ALA A 423 -19.39 -10.91 -11.71
CA ALA A 423 -20.56 -11.14 -12.57
C ALA A 423 -20.22 -11.29 -14.08
N GLN A 424 -19.01 -10.91 -14.49
CA GLN A 424 -18.52 -11.05 -15.86
C GLN A 424 -18.25 -12.51 -16.26
N LYS A 425 -18.12 -13.43 -15.32
CA LYS A 425 -17.90 -14.86 -15.60
C LYS A 425 -19.01 -15.39 -16.52
N GLY A 426 -18.61 -15.99 -17.64
CA GLY A 426 -19.54 -16.62 -18.58
C GLY A 426 -20.12 -15.71 -19.68
N ILE A 427 -19.74 -14.41 -19.74
CA ILE A 427 -20.09 -13.58 -20.89
C ILE A 427 -19.28 -13.98 -22.13
N PRO A 428 -19.76 -13.69 -23.37
CA PRO A 428 -19.00 -13.96 -24.60
C PRO A 428 -17.59 -13.31 -24.55
N ASN A 429 -16.60 -14.03 -25.04
CA ASN A 429 -15.18 -13.63 -25.05
C ASN A 429 -14.57 -13.37 -23.64
N PHE A 430 -15.11 -13.97 -22.60
CA PHE A 430 -14.64 -13.81 -21.22
C PHE A 430 -13.14 -14.07 -21.08
N ASP A 431 -12.64 -15.17 -21.66
CA ASP A 431 -11.22 -15.53 -21.57
C ASP A 431 -10.32 -14.50 -22.24
N TYR A 432 -10.74 -13.97 -23.41
CA TYR A 432 -9.96 -12.97 -24.12
C TYR A 432 -9.96 -11.59 -23.44
N LEU A 433 -11.11 -11.17 -22.87
CA LEU A 433 -11.29 -9.81 -22.34
C LEU A 433 -10.91 -9.69 -20.85
N PHE A 434 -11.03 -10.78 -20.08
CA PHE A 434 -10.92 -10.72 -18.61
C PHE A 434 -9.95 -11.77 -18.05
N SER A 435 -10.14 -13.05 -18.35
CA SER A 435 -9.29 -14.12 -17.83
C SER A 435 -7.87 -14.07 -18.40
N THR A 436 -7.75 -13.70 -19.68
CA THR A 436 -6.48 -13.47 -20.40
C THR A 436 -5.41 -14.53 -20.11
N PRO A 437 -5.69 -15.83 -20.37
CA PRO A 437 -4.71 -16.89 -20.14
C PRO A 437 -3.48 -16.67 -21.03
N HIS A 438 -2.29 -16.76 -20.43
CA HIS A 438 -1.04 -16.41 -21.12
C HIS A 438 -0.18 -17.64 -21.49
N GLY A 439 -0.35 -18.78 -20.81
CA GLY A 439 0.39 -20.01 -21.08
C GLY A 439 1.91 -19.92 -20.85
N LEU A 440 2.40 -18.93 -20.11
CA LEU A 440 3.82 -18.67 -19.95
C LEU A 440 4.45 -19.57 -18.89
N ASN A 441 5.77 -19.82 -19.05
CA ASN A 441 6.59 -20.54 -18.10
C ASN A 441 7.56 -19.57 -17.38
N PHE A 442 7.36 -19.35 -16.11
CA PHE A 442 8.17 -18.43 -15.31
C PHE A 442 9.60 -18.96 -15.03
N ALA A 443 9.89 -20.24 -15.23
CA ALA A 443 11.26 -20.76 -15.14
C ALA A 443 12.24 -20.03 -16.08
N GLY A 444 11.76 -19.51 -17.22
CA GLY A 444 12.56 -18.70 -18.13
C GLY A 444 13.09 -17.40 -17.52
N LEU A 445 12.49 -16.89 -16.44
CA LEU A 445 12.98 -15.71 -15.73
C LEU A 445 14.32 -15.98 -15.03
N ALA A 446 14.55 -17.18 -14.54
CA ALA A 446 15.81 -17.56 -13.93
C ALA A 446 16.99 -17.44 -14.94
N GLU A 447 16.77 -17.91 -16.16
CA GLU A 447 17.76 -17.79 -17.24
C GLU A 447 18.04 -16.32 -17.60
N LEU A 448 17.00 -15.50 -17.70
CA LEU A 448 17.09 -14.08 -18.09
C LEU A 448 17.72 -13.22 -16.98
N THR A 449 17.28 -13.39 -15.74
CA THR A 449 17.64 -12.48 -14.64
C THR A 449 18.65 -13.05 -13.67
N GLY A 450 18.84 -14.39 -13.66
CA GLY A 450 19.72 -15.10 -12.71
C GLY A 450 19.14 -15.17 -11.30
N LEU A 451 17.82 -15.06 -11.15
CA LEU A 451 17.14 -15.37 -9.89
C LEU A 451 17.12 -16.90 -9.66
N ASP A 452 16.94 -17.31 -8.41
CA ASP A 452 16.71 -18.71 -8.05
C ASP A 452 15.22 -19.03 -8.19
N TYR A 453 14.89 -20.04 -9.00
CA TYR A 453 13.53 -20.44 -9.31
C TYR A 453 13.21 -21.82 -8.77
N HIS A 454 12.05 -21.95 -8.12
CA HIS A 454 11.53 -23.22 -7.66
C HIS A 454 10.03 -23.35 -7.97
N LEU A 455 9.65 -24.42 -8.69
CA LEU A 455 8.26 -24.80 -8.86
C LEU A 455 7.82 -25.63 -7.65
N VAL A 456 6.92 -25.06 -6.85
CA VAL A 456 6.43 -25.69 -5.62
C VAL A 456 5.55 -26.90 -5.93
N SER A 457 5.88 -28.05 -5.35
CA SER A 457 5.18 -29.33 -5.55
C SER A 457 4.07 -29.61 -4.52
N GLY A 458 3.97 -28.78 -3.47
CA GLY A 458 2.96 -28.91 -2.41
C GLY A 458 3.33 -28.14 -1.16
N TYR A 459 2.50 -28.23 -0.13
CA TYR A 459 2.64 -27.40 1.07
C TYR A 459 3.92 -27.66 1.89
N ALA A 460 4.34 -28.92 1.99
CA ALA A 460 5.57 -29.27 2.70
C ALA A 460 6.82 -28.75 1.96
N ASP A 461 6.85 -28.88 0.65
CA ASP A 461 7.89 -28.33 -0.22
C ASP A 461 7.91 -26.81 -0.13
N PHE A 462 6.75 -26.15 -0.21
CA PHE A 462 6.65 -24.71 0.00
C PHE A 462 7.31 -24.27 1.30
N GLY A 463 6.96 -24.89 2.43
CA GLY A 463 7.52 -24.52 3.72
C GLY A 463 9.05 -24.65 3.75
N GLN A 464 9.59 -25.74 3.22
CA GLN A 464 11.04 -25.97 3.15
C GLN A 464 11.76 -24.95 2.28
N GLN A 465 11.26 -24.68 1.07
CA GLN A 465 11.89 -23.75 0.12
C GLN A 465 11.72 -22.30 0.57
N PHE A 466 10.58 -21.96 1.15
CA PHE A 466 10.34 -20.62 1.70
C PHE A 466 11.30 -20.31 2.84
N GLU A 467 11.46 -21.23 3.81
CA GLU A 467 12.41 -21.07 4.91
C GLU A 467 13.85 -20.91 4.39
N ALA A 468 14.24 -21.75 3.42
CA ALA A 468 15.58 -21.67 2.81
C ALA A 468 15.80 -20.30 2.14
N SER A 469 14.82 -19.78 1.41
CA SER A 469 14.92 -18.50 0.69
C SER A 469 15.10 -17.29 1.61
N LEU A 470 14.59 -17.33 2.83
CA LEU A 470 14.76 -16.25 3.82
C LEU A 470 16.20 -16.12 4.33
N HIS A 471 17.00 -17.17 4.20
CA HIS A 471 18.38 -17.24 4.68
C HIS A 471 19.44 -17.20 3.57
N GLN A 472 19.01 -17.18 2.32
CA GLN A 472 19.88 -17.15 1.15
C GLN A 472 19.89 -15.74 0.53
N SER A 473 21.01 -15.39 -0.11
CA SER A 473 21.18 -14.13 -0.80
C SER A 473 20.57 -14.17 -2.20
N GLY A 474 20.06 -13.02 -2.67
CA GLY A 474 19.52 -12.86 -4.02
C GLY A 474 18.00 -12.85 -4.07
N ILE A 475 17.48 -13.03 -5.27
CA ILE A 475 16.03 -13.08 -5.52
C ILE A 475 15.63 -14.54 -5.70
N HIS A 476 14.66 -14.98 -4.91
CA HIS A 476 14.11 -16.34 -4.95
C HIS A 476 12.64 -16.27 -5.42
N LEU A 477 12.29 -17.00 -6.47
CA LEU A 477 10.95 -17.11 -7.01
C LEU A 477 10.36 -18.49 -6.74
N LEU A 478 9.36 -18.55 -5.87
CA LEU A 478 8.60 -19.75 -5.56
C LEU A 478 7.27 -19.70 -6.31
N GLU A 479 7.18 -20.45 -7.41
CA GLU A 479 5.96 -20.53 -8.22
C GLU A 479 5.02 -21.61 -7.70
N ILE A 480 3.78 -21.22 -7.41
CA ILE A 480 2.70 -22.10 -6.98
C ILE A 480 1.63 -22.09 -8.08
N LYS A 481 1.45 -23.21 -8.76
CA LYS A 481 0.39 -23.34 -9.75
C LYS A 481 -0.93 -23.68 -9.08
N THR A 482 -1.96 -22.88 -9.40
CA THR A 482 -3.34 -23.08 -8.92
C THR A 482 -4.33 -23.07 -10.08
N ASP A 483 -5.55 -23.54 -9.84
CA ASP A 483 -6.62 -23.56 -10.83
C ASP A 483 -7.71 -22.56 -10.43
N LYS A 484 -8.10 -21.68 -11.34
CA LYS A 484 -9.06 -20.58 -11.10
C LYS A 484 -10.44 -21.08 -10.65
N ASP A 485 -10.95 -22.16 -11.23
CA ASP A 485 -12.28 -22.69 -10.90
C ASP A 485 -12.26 -23.47 -9.59
N LEU A 486 -11.21 -24.26 -9.35
CA LEU A 486 -10.99 -24.92 -8.08
C LEU A 486 -10.80 -23.88 -6.94
N SER A 487 -10.00 -22.85 -7.17
CA SER A 487 -9.79 -21.75 -6.19
C SER A 487 -11.11 -21.09 -5.83
N LEU A 488 -11.97 -20.78 -6.81
CA LEU A 488 -13.30 -20.24 -6.56
C LEU A 488 -14.17 -21.19 -5.72
N ALA A 489 -14.20 -22.48 -6.07
CA ALA A 489 -15.00 -23.48 -5.39
C ALA A 489 -14.53 -23.66 -3.92
N LEU A 490 -13.22 -23.73 -3.68
CA LEU A 490 -12.64 -23.82 -2.35
C LEU A 490 -12.84 -22.54 -1.53
N HIS A 491 -12.70 -21.38 -2.18
CA HIS A 491 -13.02 -20.11 -1.53
C HIS A 491 -14.46 -20.10 -1.02
N GLN A 492 -15.43 -20.47 -1.87
CA GLN A 492 -16.85 -20.56 -1.46
C GLN A 492 -17.07 -21.58 -0.33
N LYS A 493 -16.49 -22.78 -0.46
CA LYS A 493 -16.57 -23.86 0.56
C LYS A 493 -16.15 -23.38 1.95
N TYR A 494 -15.07 -22.61 2.06
CA TYR A 494 -14.48 -22.21 3.35
C TYR A 494 -14.92 -20.82 3.83
N THR A 495 -15.62 -20.02 3.00
CA THR A 495 -16.08 -18.68 3.38
C THR A 495 -17.60 -18.57 3.50
N THR A 496 -18.34 -19.63 3.26
CA THR A 496 -19.81 -19.63 3.44
C THR A 496 -20.14 -19.77 4.92
N TYR A 497 -20.63 -18.69 5.52
CA TYR A 497 -21.08 -18.66 6.90
C TYR A 497 -22.49 -19.29 6.99
N GLU A 498 -22.60 -20.42 7.67
CA GLU A 498 -23.87 -21.08 7.99
C GLU A 498 -24.39 -20.61 9.35
N ASN A 499 -25.71 -20.46 9.48
CA ASN A 499 -26.37 -19.98 10.69
C ASN A 499 -26.26 -20.95 11.89
#